data_0953b883ebbfd731b0341236917679e2
#
_entry.id   0953b883ebbfd731b0341236917679e2
#
_cell.length_a   1.000
_cell.length_b   1.000
_cell.length_c   1.000
_cell.angle_alpha   90.00
_cell.angle_beta   90.00
_cell.angle_gamma   90.00
#
_symmetry.space_group_name_H-M   'P 1'
#
loop_
_entity.id
_entity.type
_entity.pdbx_description
1 polymer ?
#
loop_
_entity_poly.entity_id
_entity_poly.type
_entity_poly.pdbx_seq_one_letter_code
_entity_poly.pdbx_strand_id
1 'polypeptide(L)'
;MLKNDVKWPNSRRYKSHGEWEPIGFFSDCLCNATRFDLKLGFFSSSAINILSDGFATFLYNGGRMRLIINDILSEQDKYALLQAKNEHYIIPALPLTDLVSLKEILSERGRHFFDCIAWLIKNERIQIKIISPKGSNGISHTKCGLFADATNKVAFDGSCNFSRTALIENCESITAFCDWDSPSDKFKVEDVEDDFLQTFLEKNDTVEYLDATEIRTNILSAFPDKELNDLLKDEAKLLSDQSISNLPLSVQRALQRAKNKVNNVIKHIEDERIKAYTEKTEPHFPYSSGPRDYQVQAFENWKNNKQKGLFAMATGTGKTLTSLNCLLQIYNKSGYYKAIILVPTITLVEQWEVECRKFYFNNIVKVCSKYPSWQSEIDRIKLKETIDPDNASYVIISTYASFVRDKVFKEFATLPKKRLLLIADDFEN
;
A
#
# COMPACT_ATOMS: atom_id res chain seq x y z
N MET A 1 -6.06 1.37 -15.04
CA MET A 1 -7.05 0.54 -15.78
C MET A 1 -6.44 0.08 -17.09
N LEU A 2 -6.72 -1.16 -17.51
CA LEU A 2 -6.13 -1.78 -18.71
C LEU A 2 -6.31 -0.95 -19.97
N LYS A 3 -7.49 -0.44 -20.23
CA LYS A 3 -7.78 0.34 -21.44
C LYS A 3 -7.08 1.69 -21.49
N ASN A 4 -7.01 2.41 -20.37
CA ASN A 4 -6.64 3.83 -20.35
C ASN A 4 -5.17 4.06 -19.92
N ASP A 5 -4.63 3.19 -19.05
CA ASP A 5 -3.33 3.39 -18.42
C ASP A 5 -2.21 2.54 -19.06
N VAL A 6 -2.58 1.62 -19.95
CA VAL A 6 -1.64 0.81 -20.73
C VAL A 6 -1.49 1.38 -22.13
N LYS A 7 -0.25 1.46 -22.61
CA LYS A 7 0.03 1.80 -24.01
C LYS A 7 0.02 0.53 -24.85
N TRP A 8 -0.86 0.50 -25.83
CA TRP A 8 -1.06 -0.63 -26.69
C TRP A 8 -0.51 -0.39 -28.10
N PRO A 9 0.20 -1.38 -28.72
CA PRO A 9 0.51 -1.29 -30.14
C PRO A 9 -0.79 -1.38 -30.96
N ASN A 10 -0.87 -0.67 -32.06
CA ASN A 10 -2.04 -0.72 -32.97
C ASN A 10 -2.32 -2.15 -33.48
N SER A 11 -1.27 -2.92 -33.69
CA SER A 11 -1.35 -4.32 -34.15
C SER A 11 -1.76 -5.32 -33.06
N ARG A 12 -1.78 -4.90 -31.80
CA ARG A 12 -1.93 -5.79 -30.63
C ARG A 12 -0.91 -6.94 -30.57
N ARG A 13 0.16 -6.85 -31.32
CA ARG A 13 1.22 -7.87 -31.35
C ARG A 13 2.47 -7.39 -30.64
N TYR A 14 3.01 -8.27 -29.85
CA TYR A 14 4.25 -8.09 -29.12
C TYR A 14 5.25 -9.12 -29.64
N LYS A 15 6.45 -8.71 -30.00
CA LYS A 15 7.49 -9.58 -30.55
C LYS A 15 8.83 -9.30 -29.90
N SER A 16 9.57 -10.33 -29.61
CA SER A 16 10.97 -10.18 -29.22
C SER A 16 11.75 -9.40 -30.25
N HIS A 17 12.68 -8.57 -29.81
CA HIS A 17 13.50 -7.66 -30.65
C HIS A 17 12.70 -6.61 -31.44
N GLY A 18 11.44 -6.41 -31.10
CA GLY A 18 10.59 -5.38 -31.72
C GLY A 18 10.48 -4.10 -30.89
N GLU A 19 9.69 -3.15 -31.41
CA GLU A 19 9.34 -1.96 -30.63
C GLU A 19 8.47 -2.30 -29.41
N TRP A 20 7.68 -3.37 -29.51
CA TRP A 20 6.76 -3.86 -28.48
C TRP A 20 7.14 -5.28 -28.09
N GLU A 21 7.69 -5.41 -26.90
CA GLU A 21 8.21 -6.65 -26.36
C GLU A 21 7.21 -7.34 -25.43
N PRO A 22 7.15 -8.70 -25.38
CA PRO A 22 6.27 -9.43 -24.49
C PRO A 22 6.42 -9.08 -23.01
N ILE A 23 7.64 -8.79 -22.54
CA ILE A 23 7.88 -8.36 -21.15
C ILE A 23 7.12 -7.08 -20.81
N GLY A 24 7.03 -6.14 -21.78
CA GLY A 24 6.26 -4.92 -21.61
C GLY A 24 4.76 -5.18 -21.50
N PHE A 25 4.24 -6.13 -22.27
CA PHE A 25 2.84 -6.56 -22.17
C PHE A 25 2.50 -7.05 -20.76
N PHE A 26 3.26 -8.02 -20.24
CA PHE A 26 2.99 -8.59 -18.92
C PHE A 26 3.15 -7.57 -17.80
N SER A 27 4.23 -6.82 -17.81
CA SER A 27 4.47 -5.78 -16.80
C SER A 27 3.38 -4.71 -16.78
N ASP A 28 2.99 -4.18 -17.96
CA ASP A 28 1.94 -3.17 -18.06
C ASP A 28 0.57 -3.75 -17.64
N CYS A 29 0.24 -4.99 -18.03
CA CYS A 29 -1.02 -5.64 -17.65
C CYS A 29 -1.09 -5.94 -16.16
N LEU A 30 -0.04 -6.53 -15.56
CA LEU A 30 0.02 -6.81 -14.12
C LEU A 30 -0.16 -5.53 -13.28
N CYS A 31 0.52 -4.45 -13.65
CA CYS A 31 0.38 -3.18 -12.95
C CYS A 31 -1.04 -2.57 -13.00
N ASN A 32 -1.93 -3.03 -13.90
CA ASN A 32 -3.23 -2.41 -14.16
C ASN A 32 -4.43 -3.36 -14.01
N ALA A 33 -4.18 -4.66 -13.81
CA ALA A 33 -5.21 -5.67 -13.63
C ALA A 33 -5.53 -5.93 -12.15
N THR A 34 -6.72 -6.49 -11.91
CA THR A 34 -7.16 -7.03 -10.62
C THR A 34 -7.48 -8.53 -10.70
N ARG A 35 -7.50 -9.11 -11.90
CA ARG A 35 -7.61 -10.55 -12.13
C ARG A 35 -6.62 -10.97 -13.20
N PHE A 36 -5.98 -12.13 -12.96
CA PHE A 36 -5.06 -12.77 -13.89
C PHE A 36 -5.37 -14.26 -13.97
N ASP A 37 -5.84 -14.72 -15.11
CA ASP A 37 -6.08 -16.12 -15.44
C ASP A 37 -4.96 -16.58 -16.37
N LEU A 38 -4.23 -17.62 -15.99
CA LEU A 38 -3.07 -18.08 -16.72
C LEU A 38 -3.08 -19.59 -16.90
N LYS A 39 -3.00 -20.05 -18.16
CA LYS A 39 -2.85 -21.45 -18.53
C LYS A 39 -1.46 -21.64 -19.13
N LEU A 40 -0.62 -22.40 -18.44
CA LEU A 40 0.76 -22.69 -18.83
C LEU A 40 0.95 -24.18 -19.03
N GLY A 41 1.70 -24.55 -20.09
CA GLY A 41 2.15 -25.90 -20.30
C GLY A 41 3.09 -26.37 -19.19
N PHE A 42 4.03 -25.53 -18.76
CA PHE A 42 4.92 -25.79 -17.62
C PHE A 42 5.52 -24.48 -17.09
N PHE A 43 5.96 -24.48 -15.85
CA PHE A 43 6.73 -23.37 -15.28
C PHE A 43 8.20 -23.47 -15.68
N SER A 44 8.68 -22.53 -16.48
CA SER A 44 10.12 -22.29 -16.64
C SER A 44 10.57 -21.18 -15.71
N SER A 45 11.83 -21.22 -15.26
CA SER A 45 12.42 -20.13 -14.46
C SER A 45 12.37 -18.77 -15.18
N SER A 46 12.27 -18.81 -16.45
CA SER A 46 12.23 -17.62 -17.31
C SER A 46 10.83 -17.02 -17.43
N ALA A 47 9.77 -17.84 -17.43
CA ALA A 47 8.39 -17.39 -17.27
C ALA A 47 8.23 -16.61 -15.98
N ILE A 48 8.79 -17.16 -14.93
CA ILE A 48 8.80 -16.61 -13.58
C ILE A 48 9.46 -15.23 -13.56
N ASN A 49 10.60 -15.08 -14.23
CA ASN A 49 11.33 -13.81 -14.26
C ASN A 49 10.58 -12.68 -14.98
N ILE A 50 9.75 -13.00 -15.97
CA ILE A 50 8.95 -12.02 -16.71
C ILE A 50 7.74 -11.59 -15.93
N LEU A 51 7.09 -12.53 -15.27
CA LEU A 51 5.90 -12.26 -14.46
C LEU A 51 6.26 -11.56 -13.14
N SER A 52 7.55 -11.48 -12.76
CA SER A 52 7.97 -10.80 -11.54
C SER A 52 7.79 -9.28 -11.59
N ASP A 53 7.89 -8.68 -12.78
CA ASP A 53 7.85 -7.22 -12.94
C ASP A 53 6.39 -6.72 -13.00
N GLY A 54 5.95 -6.02 -11.98
CA GLY A 54 4.57 -5.54 -11.80
C GLY A 54 3.70 -6.44 -10.90
N PHE A 55 4.24 -7.55 -10.39
CA PHE A 55 3.42 -8.50 -9.65
C PHE A 55 3.07 -8.02 -8.24
N ALA A 56 3.98 -7.39 -7.51
CA ALA A 56 3.66 -6.78 -6.21
C ALA A 56 2.66 -5.62 -6.37
N THR A 57 2.76 -4.86 -7.46
CA THR A 57 1.74 -3.84 -7.81
C THR A 57 0.37 -4.48 -8.07
N PHE A 58 0.33 -5.63 -8.77
CA PHE A 58 -0.90 -6.42 -8.95
C PHE A 58 -1.52 -6.83 -7.60
N LEU A 59 -0.70 -7.32 -6.66
CA LEU A 59 -1.15 -7.68 -5.32
C LEU A 59 -1.75 -6.49 -4.57
N TYR A 60 -1.10 -5.33 -4.63
CA TYR A 60 -1.56 -4.09 -4.03
C TYR A 60 -2.92 -3.64 -4.57
N ASN A 61 -3.14 -3.78 -5.87
CA ASN A 61 -4.39 -3.46 -6.54
C ASN A 61 -5.55 -4.43 -6.19
N GLY A 62 -5.33 -5.37 -5.28
CA GLY A 62 -6.33 -6.37 -4.91
C GLY A 62 -6.35 -7.57 -5.83
N GLY A 63 -5.28 -7.81 -6.58
CA GLY A 63 -5.15 -8.85 -7.59
C GLY A 63 -5.50 -10.24 -7.09
N ARG A 64 -6.24 -11.00 -7.93
CA ARG A 64 -6.57 -12.41 -7.76
C ARG A 64 -6.09 -13.19 -8.97
N MET A 65 -5.54 -14.38 -8.74
CA MET A 65 -4.98 -15.22 -9.80
C MET A 65 -5.67 -16.59 -9.86
N ARG A 66 -5.90 -17.07 -11.07
CA ARG A 66 -6.26 -18.46 -11.35
C ARG A 66 -5.20 -19.04 -12.26
N LEU A 67 -4.64 -20.17 -11.87
CA LEU A 67 -3.50 -20.78 -12.55
C LEU A 67 -3.80 -22.24 -12.90
N ILE A 68 -3.62 -22.58 -14.17
CA ILE A 68 -3.65 -23.95 -14.66
C ILE A 68 -2.25 -24.29 -15.14
N ILE A 69 -1.68 -25.38 -14.64
CA ILE A 69 -0.35 -25.88 -15.00
C ILE A 69 -0.41 -27.38 -15.35
N ASN A 70 0.42 -27.81 -16.29
CA ASN A 70 0.60 -29.23 -16.57
C ASN A 70 1.59 -29.86 -15.57
N ASP A 71 1.31 -31.08 -15.15
CA ASP A 71 2.20 -31.91 -14.32
C ASP A 71 3.38 -32.49 -15.11
N ILE A 72 3.21 -32.71 -16.40
CA ILE A 72 4.15 -33.43 -17.24
C ILE A 72 5.03 -32.48 -18.05
N LEU A 73 6.36 -32.67 -17.91
CA LEU A 73 7.34 -32.12 -18.84
C LEU A 73 7.30 -32.82 -20.18
N SER A 74 7.42 -32.11 -21.29
CA SER A 74 7.58 -32.75 -22.60
C SER A 74 8.89 -33.54 -22.65
N GLU A 75 8.95 -34.58 -23.51
CA GLU A 75 10.20 -35.30 -23.78
C GLU A 75 11.25 -34.36 -24.37
N GLN A 76 10.84 -33.31 -25.11
CA GLN A 76 11.72 -32.25 -25.60
C GLN A 76 12.27 -31.39 -24.46
N ASP A 77 11.45 -31.06 -23.48
CA ASP A 77 11.86 -30.31 -22.30
C ASP A 77 12.74 -31.13 -21.38
N LYS A 78 12.43 -32.43 -21.22
CA LYS A 78 13.30 -33.38 -20.51
C LYS A 78 14.66 -33.54 -21.21
N TYR A 79 14.67 -33.58 -22.55
CA TYR A 79 15.91 -33.70 -23.34
C TYR A 79 16.71 -32.40 -23.27
N ALA A 80 16.07 -31.24 -23.36
CA ALA A 80 16.68 -29.92 -23.15
C ALA A 80 17.29 -29.81 -21.73
N LEU A 81 16.60 -30.35 -20.72
CA LEU A 81 17.05 -30.46 -19.33
C LEU A 81 18.32 -31.33 -19.18
N LEU A 82 18.37 -32.47 -19.88
CA LEU A 82 19.49 -33.40 -19.84
C LEU A 82 20.70 -32.82 -20.58
N GLN A 83 20.52 -32.14 -21.69
CA GLN A 83 21.59 -31.46 -22.39
C GLN A 83 22.14 -30.25 -21.61
N ALA A 84 21.30 -29.55 -20.90
CA ALA A 84 21.66 -28.42 -20.05
C ALA A 84 22.59 -28.78 -18.90
N LYS A 85 22.54 -29.99 -18.38
CA LYS A 85 23.50 -30.44 -17.37
C LYS A 85 24.95 -30.55 -17.91
N ASN A 86 25.12 -30.54 -19.22
CA ASN A 86 26.42 -30.67 -19.89
C ASN A 86 27.00 -29.39 -20.44
N GLU A 87 26.20 -28.32 -20.53
CA GLU A 87 26.63 -27.01 -21.03
C GLU A 87 26.18 -25.91 -20.05
N HIS A 88 27.05 -24.96 -19.76
CA HIS A 88 26.93 -23.95 -18.70
C HIS A 88 25.73 -23.03 -18.77
N TYR A 89 24.69 -23.28 -19.56
CA TYR A 89 23.64 -22.31 -19.88
C TYR A 89 22.25 -22.89 -20.09
N ILE A 90 21.69 -23.70 -19.20
CA ILE A 90 20.27 -23.97 -19.35
C ILE A 90 19.62 -24.23 -17.98
N ILE A 91 18.52 -23.55 -17.77
CA ILE A 91 17.71 -23.60 -16.58
C ILE A 91 16.70 -24.75 -16.74
N PRO A 92 16.71 -25.74 -15.89
CA PRO A 92 15.79 -26.86 -15.91
C PRO A 92 14.34 -26.38 -15.80
N ALA A 93 13.42 -27.11 -16.44
CA ALA A 93 12.03 -27.07 -16.03
C ALA A 93 11.98 -27.51 -14.56
N LEU A 94 11.38 -26.70 -13.75
CA LEU A 94 11.50 -26.81 -12.29
C LEU A 94 10.50 -27.82 -11.78
N PRO A 95 10.93 -28.91 -11.16
CA PRO A 95 10.01 -29.75 -10.44
C PRO A 95 9.48 -28.92 -9.26
N LEU A 96 8.21 -28.55 -9.32
CA LEU A 96 7.51 -27.87 -8.20
C LEU A 96 7.44 -28.78 -6.95
N THR A 97 7.96 -30.01 -7.07
CA THR A 97 8.09 -30.97 -5.97
C THR A 97 9.33 -30.75 -5.09
N ASP A 98 10.39 -30.08 -5.61
CA ASP A 98 11.61 -29.76 -4.83
C ASP A 98 11.91 -28.25 -4.87
N LEU A 99 11.08 -27.48 -4.21
CA LEU A 99 11.19 -26.03 -4.15
C LEU A 99 12.35 -25.53 -3.26
N VAL A 100 12.91 -26.37 -2.41
CA VAL A 100 14.07 -25.99 -1.58
C VAL A 100 15.32 -25.90 -2.45
N SER A 101 15.60 -26.95 -3.24
CA SER A 101 16.69 -26.92 -4.23
C SER A 101 16.46 -25.85 -5.30
N LEU A 102 15.19 -25.64 -5.67
CA LEU A 102 14.82 -24.61 -6.61
C LEU A 102 15.18 -23.21 -6.13
N LYS A 103 14.91 -22.87 -4.89
CA LYS A 103 15.20 -21.55 -4.32
C LYS A 103 16.67 -21.17 -4.42
N GLU A 104 17.58 -22.13 -4.35
CA GLU A 104 19.02 -21.88 -4.46
C GLU A 104 19.45 -21.48 -5.87
N ILE A 105 18.76 -21.98 -6.89
CA ILE A 105 19.06 -21.72 -8.31
C ILE A 105 18.29 -20.54 -8.91
N LEU A 106 17.22 -20.07 -8.23
CA LEU A 106 16.44 -18.95 -8.71
C LEU A 106 17.22 -17.63 -8.67
N SER A 107 17.05 -16.84 -9.73
CA SER A 107 17.43 -15.42 -9.73
C SER A 107 16.67 -14.64 -8.64
N GLU A 108 17.12 -13.42 -8.32
CA GLU A 108 16.37 -12.52 -7.41
C GLU A 108 14.94 -12.27 -7.90
N ARG A 109 14.72 -12.13 -9.20
CA ARG A 109 13.39 -12.00 -9.81
C ARG A 109 12.54 -13.26 -9.63
N GLY A 110 13.14 -14.44 -9.81
CA GLY A 110 12.45 -15.69 -9.58
C GLY A 110 12.05 -15.89 -8.13
N ARG A 111 12.89 -15.51 -7.20
CA ARG A 111 12.56 -15.54 -5.76
C ARG A 111 11.42 -14.58 -5.44
N HIS A 112 11.48 -13.36 -5.95
CA HIS A 112 10.42 -12.37 -5.77
C HIS A 112 9.07 -12.84 -6.32
N PHE A 113 9.05 -13.49 -7.49
CA PHE A 113 7.83 -14.09 -8.03
C PHE A 113 7.22 -15.12 -7.07
N PHE A 114 8.02 -16.05 -6.54
CA PHE A 114 7.54 -17.06 -5.60
C PHE A 114 7.14 -16.44 -4.24
N ASP A 115 7.82 -15.42 -3.77
CA ASP A 115 7.39 -14.66 -2.60
C ASP A 115 5.98 -14.05 -2.83
N CYS A 116 5.71 -13.50 -4.01
CA CYS A 116 4.37 -13.00 -4.38
C CYS A 116 3.33 -14.14 -4.48
N ILE A 117 3.68 -15.30 -5.04
CA ILE A 117 2.79 -16.48 -5.08
C ILE A 117 2.50 -16.98 -3.66
N ALA A 118 3.50 -17.08 -2.79
CA ALA A 118 3.31 -17.46 -1.39
C ALA A 118 2.36 -16.50 -0.67
N TRP A 119 2.51 -15.21 -0.89
CA TRP A 119 1.59 -14.19 -0.38
C TRP A 119 0.16 -14.39 -0.89
N LEU A 120 -0.03 -14.68 -2.19
CA LEU A 120 -1.35 -14.96 -2.78
C LEU A 120 -1.97 -16.22 -2.18
N ILE A 121 -1.19 -17.28 -1.96
CA ILE A 121 -1.68 -18.53 -1.35
C ILE A 121 -2.15 -18.26 0.08
N LYS A 122 -1.35 -17.56 0.89
CA LYS A 122 -1.66 -17.24 2.28
C LYS A 122 -2.91 -16.38 2.41
N ASN A 123 -3.09 -15.43 1.50
CA ASN A 123 -4.23 -14.51 1.50
C ASN A 123 -5.44 -15.04 0.72
N GLU A 124 -5.45 -16.31 0.31
CA GLU A 124 -6.52 -16.98 -0.45
C GLU A 124 -6.91 -16.22 -1.74
N ARG A 125 -5.92 -15.65 -2.40
CA ARG A 125 -6.08 -14.88 -3.64
C ARG A 125 -5.59 -15.60 -4.89
N ILE A 126 -5.12 -16.85 -4.76
CA ILE A 126 -4.79 -17.70 -5.90
C ILE A 126 -5.50 -19.04 -5.78
N GLN A 127 -5.95 -19.54 -6.93
CA GLN A 127 -6.44 -20.91 -7.10
C GLN A 127 -5.57 -21.59 -8.15
N ILE A 128 -5.06 -22.77 -7.83
CA ILE A 128 -4.15 -23.55 -8.68
C ILE A 128 -4.82 -24.85 -9.06
N LYS A 129 -4.83 -25.17 -10.35
CA LYS A 129 -5.23 -26.47 -10.90
C LYS A 129 -4.04 -27.10 -11.60
N ILE A 130 -3.82 -28.36 -11.34
CA ILE A 130 -2.81 -29.17 -12.02
C ILE A 130 -3.54 -30.12 -12.95
N ILE A 131 -3.13 -30.16 -14.20
CA ILE A 131 -3.74 -31.02 -15.23
C ILE A 131 -2.69 -31.94 -15.85
N SER A 132 -3.13 -33.10 -16.31
CA SER A 132 -2.36 -34.05 -17.10
C SER A 132 -3.22 -34.52 -18.29
N PRO A 133 -2.70 -34.59 -19.52
CA PRO A 133 -3.47 -35.08 -20.66
C PRO A 133 -3.87 -36.55 -20.49
N LYS A 134 -5.12 -36.91 -20.75
CA LYS A 134 -5.59 -38.31 -20.74
C LYS A 134 -5.03 -39.10 -21.91
N GLY A 135 -4.38 -40.22 -21.62
CA GLY A 135 -4.08 -41.30 -22.58
C GLY A 135 -3.10 -40.97 -23.68
N SER A 136 -2.34 -39.89 -23.61
CA SER A 136 -1.29 -39.58 -24.59
C SER A 136 -0.03 -39.05 -23.91
N ASN A 137 1.14 -39.30 -24.50
CA ASN A 137 2.39 -38.60 -24.15
C ASN A 137 2.37 -37.14 -24.67
N GLY A 138 1.21 -36.63 -24.98
CA GLY A 138 1.01 -35.27 -25.49
C GLY A 138 0.96 -34.26 -24.37
N ILE A 139 1.44 -33.06 -24.66
CA ILE A 139 1.44 -31.92 -23.74
C ILE A 139 0.56 -30.85 -24.30
N SER A 140 -0.24 -30.21 -23.47
CA SER A 140 -0.88 -28.96 -23.85
C SER A 140 0.18 -27.86 -23.93
N HIS A 141 0.61 -27.52 -25.14
CA HIS A 141 1.53 -26.39 -25.39
C HIS A 141 0.86 -25.02 -25.37
N THR A 142 -0.40 -24.96 -24.95
CA THR A 142 -1.19 -23.73 -24.95
C THR A 142 -0.63 -22.74 -23.92
N LYS A 143 -0.34 -21.55 -24.35
CA LYS A 143 0.14 -20.44 -23.52
C LYS A 143 -0.81 -19.26 -23.72
N CYS A 144 -1.91 -19.30 -23.04
CA CYS A 144 -2.93 -18.32 -23.11
C CYS A 144 -3.34 -17.84 -21.71
N GLY A 145 -3.96 -16.72 -21.66
CA GLY A 145 -4.46 -16.17 -20.43
C GLY A 145 -5.28 -14.91 -20.62
N LEU A 146 -5.72 -14.38 -19.51
CA LEU A 146 -6.61 -13.23 -19.50
C LEU A 146 -6.28 -12.33 -18.30
N PHE A 147 -6.08 -11.06 -18.59
CA PHE A 147 -6.08 -10.00 -17.59
C PHE A 147 -7.43 -9.30 -17.56
N ALA A 148 -7.91 -8.96 -16.37
CA ALA A 148 -9.11 -8.14 -16.23
C ALA A 148 -8.93 -7.07 -15.14
N ASP A 149 -9.55 -5.92 -15.39
CA ASP A 149 -9.81 -4.91 -14.35
C ASP A 149 -11.33 -4.87 -14.07
N ALA A 150 -11.84 -3.84 -13.41
CA ALA A 150 -13.26 -3.73 -13.06
C ALA A 150 -14.19 -3.64 -14.27
N THR A 151 -13.68 -3.24 -15.45
CA THR A 151 -14.50 -2.91 -16.63
C THR A 151 -14.05 -3.57 -17.92
N ASN A 152 -12.78 -3.94 -18.04
CA ASN A 152 -12.17 -4.38 -19.29
C ASN A 152 -11.43 -5.71 -19.13
N LYS A 153 -11.36 -6.45 -20.23
CA LYS A 153 -10.64 -7.72 -20.32
C LYS A 153 -9.68 -7.71 -21.50
N VAL A 154 -8.52 -8.32 -21.30
CA VAL A 154 -7.50 -8.53 -22.32
C VAL A 154 -7.10 -9.99 -22.30
N ALA A 155 -7.43 -10.72 -23.33
CA ALA A 155 -6.93 -12.06 -23.56
C ALA A 155 -5.62 -12.03 -24.36
N PHE A 156 -4.81 -13.04 -24.20
CA PHE A 156 -3.62 -13.23 -25.02
C PHE A 156 -3.43 -14.70 -25.38
N ASP A 157 -2.88 -14.89 -26.56
CA ASP A 157 -2.46 -16.18 -27.07
C ASP A 157 -1.11 -16.03 -27.78
N GLY A 158 -0.25 -17.03 -27.68
CA GLY A 158 1.07 -16.99 -28.29
C GLY A 158 1.92 -18.23 -28.12
N SER A 159 3.01 -18.23 -28.86
CA SER A 159 4.04 -19.29 -28.81
C SER A 159 5.03 -19.08 -27.66
N CYS A 160 4.85 -18.04 -26.87
CA CYS A 160 5.81 -17.58 -25.88
C CYS A 160 6.09 -18.66 -24.82
N ASN A 161 7.15 -19.41 -25.03
CA ASN A 161 7.76 -20.20 -23.96
C ASN A 161 8.42 -19.25 -22.99
N PHE A 162 7.70 -18.63 -22.10
CA PHE A 162 8.14 -17.69 -21.07
C PHE A 162 9.61 -17.89 -20.59
N SER A 163 10.55 -18.17 -21.47
CA SER A 163 11.97 -18.28 -21.14
C SER A 163 12.69 -16.96 -21.43
N ARG A 164 13.60 -16.52 -20.56
CA ARG A 164 14.41 -15.31 -20.79
C ARG A 164 15.22 -15.46 -22.10
N THR A 165 15.74 -16.65 -22.33
CA THR A 165 16.40 -17.01 -23.59
C THR A 165 15.42 -16.93 -24.76
N ALA A 166 14.19 -17.40 -24.58
CA ALA A 166 13.15 -17.32 -25.60
C ALA A 166 12.72 -15.86 -25.89
N LEU A 167 12.68 -14.99 -24.88
CA LEU A 167 12.27 -13.60 -25.06
C LEU A 167 13.38 -12.68 -25.53
N ILE A 168 14.65 -13.00 -25.26
CA ILE A 168 15.81 -12.19 -25.65
C ILE A 168 16.51 -12.80 -26.88
N GLU A 169 16.54 -14.13 -27.01
CA GLU A 169 17.29 -14.84 -28.04
C GLU A 169 16.40 -15.54 -29.08
N ASN A 170 15.15 -15.90 -28.73
CA ASN A 170 14.19 -16.52 -29.65
C ASN A 170 13.15 -15.52 -30.18
N CYS A 171 12.63 -15.78 -31.38
CA CYS A 171 11.57 -14.98 -31.99
C CYS A 171 10.19 -15.33 -31.40
N GLU A 172 9.90 -14.90 -30.21
CA GLU A 172 8.59 -15.10 -29.55
C GLU A 172 7.59 -14.01 -29.92
N SER A 173 6.34 -14.38 -30.00
CA SER A 173 5.27 -13.41 -30.25
C SER A 173 4.04 -13.69 -29.41
N ILE A 174 3.40 -12.62 -28.97
CA ILE A 174 2.10 -12.63 -28.27
C ILE A 174 1.14 -11.77 -29.10
N THR A 175 -0.07 -12.24 -29.27
CA THR A 175 -1.17 -11.45 -29.78
C THR A 175 -2.15 -11.20 -28.63
N ALA A 176 -2.44 -9.94 -28.37
CA ALA A 176 -3.43 -9.53 -27.38
C ALA A 176 -4.78 -9.25 -28.08
N PHE A 177 -5.86 -9.58 -27.44
CA PHE A 177 -7.23 -9.27 -27.83
C PHE A 177 -7.84 -8.43 -26.74
N CYS A 178 -8.36 -7.26 -27.10
CA CYS A 178 -8.95 -6.34 -26.14
C CYS A 178 -10.47 -6.28 -26.38
N ASP A 179 -11.27 -6.46 -25.33
CA ASP A 179 -12.73 -6.50 -25.41
C ASP A 179 -13.38 -5.19 -25.91
N TRP A 180 -12.60 -4.11 -25.93
CA TRP A 180 -13.05 -2.77 -26.38
C TRP A 180 -12.64 -2.43 -27.83
N ASP A 181 -11.87 -3.25 -28.53
CA ASP A 181 -11.34 -2.91 -29.86
C ASP A 181 -12.39 -3.14 -30.96
N SER A 182 -12.99 -4.30 -31.01
CA SER A 182 -14.04 -4.66 -31.96
C SER A 182 -14.94 -5.77 -31.42
N PRO A 183 -16.15 -5.96 -32.01
CA PRO A 183 -17.00 -7.12 -31.68
C PRO A 183 -16.29 -8.46 -31.87
N SER A 184 -15.45 -8.58 -32.92
CA SER A 184 -14.66 -9.78 -33.19
C SER A 184 -13.59 -10.02 -32.10
N ASP A 185 -12.93 -8.98 -31.65
CA ASP A 185 -11.95 -9.12 -30.59
C ASP A 185 -12.58 -9.42 -29.23
N LYS A 186 -13.74 -8.82 -28.96
CA LYS A 186 -14.54 -9.17 -27.79
C LYS A 186 -14.92 -10.65 -27.79
N PHE A 187 -15.36 -11.20 -28.92
CA PHE A 187 -15.66 -12.62 -29.06
C PHE A 187 -14.44 -13.50 -28.78
N LYS A 188 -13.26 -13.13 -29.30
CA LYS A 188 -12.00 -13.86 -29.01
C LYS A 188 -11.63 -13.82 -27.52
N VAL A 189 -11.87 -12.70 -26.82
CA VAL A 189 -11.67 -12.59 -25.36
C VAL A 189 -12.61 -13.54 -24.62
N GLU A 190 -13.88 -13.58 -25.02
CA GLU A 190 -14.90 -14.48 -24.45
C GLU A 190 -14.53 -15.96 -24.71
N ASP A 191 -14.08 -16.30 -25.90
CA ASP A 191 -13.66 -17.66 -26.28
C ASP A 191 -12.47 -18.16 -25.46
N VAL A 192 -11.42 -17.32 -25.27
CA VAL A 192 -10.27 -17.65 -24.43
C VAL A 192 -10.69 -17.80 -22.96
N GLU A 193 -11.58 -16.93 -22.47
CA GLU A 193 -12.11 -17.04 -21.11
C GLU A 193 -12.93 -18.33 -20.91
N ASP A 194 -13.76 -18.68 -21.88
CA ASP A 194 -14.59 -19.89 -21.82
C ASP A 194 -13.72 -21.17 -21.86
N ASP A 195 -12.71 -21.26 -22.76
CA ASP A 195 -11.75 -22.39 -22.77
C ASP A 195 -11.04 -22.54 -21.43
N PHE A 196 -10.56 -21.41 -20.88
CA PHE A 196 -9.94 -21.40 -19.57
C PHE A 196 -10.90 -21.91 -18.49
N LEU A 197 -12.16 -21.41 -18.47
CA LEU A 197 -13.16 -21.79 -17.49
C LEU A 197 -13.59 -23.24 -17.61
N GLN A 198 -13.73 -23.79 -18.83
CA GLN A 198 -14.02 -25.22 -19.02
C GLN A 198 -12.97 -26.09 -18.35
N THR A 199 -11.69 -25.77 -18.53
CA THR A 199 -10.61 -26.49 -17.87
C THR A 199 -10.57 -26.21 -16.37
N PHE A 200 -10.72 -24.97 -15.94
CA PHE A 200 -10.62 -24.58 -14.52
C PHE A 200 -11.75 -25.16 -13.66
N LEU A 201 -12.95 -25.27 -14.21
CA LEU A 201 -14.15 -25.85 -13.56
C LEU A 201 -14.23 -27.38 -13.72
N GLU A 202 -13.17 -28.03 -14.17
CA GLU A 202 -13.06 -29.49 -14.33
C GLU A 202 -14.09 -30.09 -15.31
N LYS A 203 -14.48 -29.31 -16.32
CA LYS A 203 -15.40 -29.74 -17.37
C LYS A 203 -14.71 -30.23 -18.64
N ASN A 204 -13.39 -30.19 -18.68
CA ASN A 204 -12.62 -30.64 -19.83
C ASN A 204 -12.28 -32.14 -19.68
N ASP A 205 -12.94 -32.97 -20.47
CA ASP A 205 -12.81 -34.45 -20.43
C ASP A 205 -11.49 -34.97 -21.02
N THR A 206 -10.69 -34.11 -21.67
CA THR A 206 -9.43 -34.51 -22.32
C THR A 206 -8.24 -34.52 -21.36
N VAL A 207 -8.42 -34.02 -20.15
CA VAL A 207 -7.39 -33.94 -19.11
C VAL A 207 -7.81 -34.64 -17.82
N GLU A 208 -6.83 -35.05 -17.03
CA GLU A 208 -6.97 -35.48 -15.64
C GLU A 208 -6.60 -34.32 -14.72
N TYR A 209 -7.25 -34.24 -13.56
CA TYR A 209 -7.02 -33.20 -12.56
C TYR A 209 -6.29 -33.81 -11.38
N LEU A 210 -5.16 -33.19 -10.99
CA LEU A 210 -4.31 -33.64 -9.88
C LEU A 210 -4.45 -32.69 -8.70
N ASP A 211 -4.16 -33.22 -7.49
CA ASP A 211 -4.21 -32.43 -6.29
C ASP A 211 -3.04 -31.42 -6.20
N ALA A 212 -3.38 -30.16 -5.98
CA ALA A 212 -2.43 -29.06 -5.86
C ALA A 212 -1.96 -28.79 -4.41
N THR A 213 -2.42 -29.58 -3.43
CA THR A 213 -2.15 -29.34 -2.00
C THR A 213 -0.66 -29.42 -1.67
N GLU A 214 0.03 -30.41 -2.23
CA GLU A 214 1.48 -30.59 -2.01
C GLU A 214 2.28 -29.39 -2.55
N ILE A 215 1.99 -28.95 -3.76
CA ILE A 215 2.67 -27.79 -4.37
C ILE A 215 2.45 -26.52 -3.54
N ARG A 216 1.22 -26.27 -3.07
CA ARG A 216 0.92 -25.14 -2.20
C ARG A 216 1.70 -25.20 -0.90
N THR A 217 1.77 -26.35 -0.26
CA THR A 217 2.50 -26.56 0.98
C THR A 217 4.01 -26.33 0.77
N ASN A 218 4.55 -26.84 -0.30
CA ASN A 218 5.97 -26.70 -0.64
C ASN A 218 6.33 -25.24 -0.91
N ILE A 219 5.49 -24.48 -1.62
CA ILE A 219 5.70 -23.04 -1.85
C ILE A 219 5.73 -22.30 -0.51
N LEU A 220 4.75 -22.51 0.36
CA LEU A 220 4.69 -21.85 1.66
C LEU A 220 5.86 -22.21 2.58
N SER A 221 6.39 -23.43 2.47
CA SER A 221 7.54 -23.89 3.26
C SER A 221 8.86 -23.28 2.76
N ALA A 222 9.03 -23.17 1.45
CA ALA A 222 10.25 -22.66 0.84
C ALA A 222 10.35 -21.13 0.86
N PHE A 223 9.21 -20.43 0.76
CA PHE A 223 9.15 -18.99 0.68
C PHE A 223 8.39 -18.43 1.88
N PRO A 224 9.12 -17.89 2.89
CA PRO A 224 8.51 -17.37 4.11
C PRO A 224 7.64 -16.16 3.81
N ASP A 225 6.71 -15.93 4.73
CA ASP A 225 5.77 -14.84 4.67
C ASP A 225 6.46 -13.48 4.63
N LYS A 226 6.12 -12.69 3.63
CA LYS A 226 6.53 -11.28 3.49
C LYS A 226 5.32 -10.38 3.53
N GLU A 227 5.47 -9.22 4.15
CA GLU A 227 4.46 -8.18 4.09
C GLU A 227 4.39 -7.58 2.67
N LEU A 228 3.20 -7.15 2.26
CA LEU A 228 3.00 -6.57 0.92
C LEU A 228 3.93 -5.37 0.66
N ASN A 229 4.20 -4.57 1.69
CA ASN A 229 5.11 -3.43 1.58
C ASN A 229 6.57 -3.84 1.30
N ASP A 230 6.99 -4.98 1.82
CA ASP A 230 8.34 -5.50 1.55
C ASP A 230 8.43 -6.07 0.12
N LEU A 231 7.38 -6.74 -0.35
CA LEU A 231 7.28 -7.18 -1.75
C LEU A 231 7.34 -6.00 -2.73
N LEU A 232 6.66 -4.89 -2.43
CA LEU A 232 6.73 -3.67 -3.24
C LEU A 232 8.14 -3.05 -3.26
N LYS A 233 8.83 -3.04 -2.12
CA LYS A 233 10.22 -2.56 -2.04
C LYS A 233 11.19 -3.45 -2.79
N ASP A 234 11.03 -4.77 -2.70
CA ASP A 234 11.83 -5.75 -3.45
C ASP A 234 11.63 -5.55 -4.96
N GLU A 235 10.38 -5.38 -5.42
CA GLU A 235 10.08 -5.09 -6.82
C GLU A 235 10.71 -3.77 -7.29
N ALA A 236 10.62 -2.71 -6.49
CA ALA A 236 11.25 -1.42 -6.81
C ALA A 236 12.78 -1.52 -6.93
N LYS A 237 13.41 -2.34 -6.08
CA LYS A 237 14.85 -2.65 -6.13
C LYS A 237 15.20 -3.38 -7.41
N LEU A 238 14.47 -4.45 -7.77
CA LEU A 238 14.67 -5.21 -8.99
C LEU A 238 14.54 -4.35 -10.26
N LEU A 239 13.55 -3.45 -10.27
CA LEU A 239 13.33 -2.50 -11.36
C LEU A 239 14.36 -1.34 -11.40
N SER A 240 15.24 -1.26 -10.41
CA SER A 240 16.33 -0.27 -10.33
C SER A 240 17.69 -0.85 -10.67
N ASP A 241 17.78 -2.15 -10.99
CA ASP A 241 19.04 -2.83 -11.31
C ASP A 241 19.68 -2.25 -12.57
N GLN A 242 20.99 -2.02 -12.51
CA GLN A 242 21.79 -1.49 -13.61
C GLN A 242 21.84 -2.42 -14.84
N SER A 243 21.61 -3.72 -14.66
CA SER A 243 21.53 -4.68 -15.78
C SER A 243 20.41 -4.35 -16.78
N ILE A 244 19.42 -3.57 -16.39
CA ILE A 244 18.34 -3.07 -17.25
C ILE A 244 18.87 -2.16 -18.38
N SER A 245 19.95 -1.44 -18.13
CA SER A 245 20.56 -0.54 -19.15
C SER A 245 21.08 -1.27 -20.39
N ASN A 246 21.33 -2.56 -20.28
CA ASN A 246 21.81 -3.41 -21.37
C ASN A 246 20.68 -4.04 -22.20
N LEU A 247 19.41 -3.84 -21.79
CA LEU A 247 18.23 -4.37 -22.48
C LEU A 247 17.82 -3.45 -23.65
N PRO A 248 17.02 -3.95 -24.62
CA PRO A 248 16.45 -3.11 -25.67
C PRO A 248 15.68 -1.92 -25.11
N LEU A 249 15.70 -0.77 -25.79
CA LEU A 249 15.05 0.48 -25.33
C LEU A 249 13.55 0.31 -25.08
N SER A 250 12.87 -0.54 -25.83
CA SER A 250 11.46 -0.88 -25.63
C SER A 250 11.22 -1.51 -24.26
N VAL A 251 12.06 -2.48 -23.89
CA VAL A 251 12.02 -3.16 -22.57
C VAL A 251 12.35 -2.15 -21.47
N GLN A 252 13.41 -1.37 -21.62
CA GLN A 252 13.77 -0.35 -20.64
C GLN A 252 12.60 0.62 -20.35
N ARG A 253 11.89 1.07 -21.40
CA ARG A 253 10.73 1.95 -21.26
C ARG A 253 9.56 1.26 -20.51
N ALA A 254 9.31 -0.03 -20.77
CA ALA A 254 8.29 -0.79 -20.09
C ALA A 254 8.61 -0.94 -18.59
N LEU A 255 9.84 -1.37 -18.27
CA LEU A 255 10.30 -1.51 -16.89
C LEU A 255 10.35 -0.17 -16.16
N GLN A 256 10.65 0.94 -16.86
CA GLN A 256 10.57 2.28 -16.27
C GLN A 256 9.13 2.68 -15.92
N ARG A 257 8.13 2.31 -16.73
CA ARG A 257 6.71 2.53 -16.38
C ARG A 257 6.32 1.74 -15.14
N ALA A 258 6.70 0.46 -15.04
CA ALA A 258 6.47 -0.37 -13.86
C ALA A 258 7.15 0.21 -12.61
N LYS A 259 8.42 0.64 -12.74
CA LYS A 259 9.17 1.31 -11.67
C LYS A 259 8.46 2.57 -11.16
N ASN A 260 8.00 3.41 -12.06
CA ASN A 260 7.27 4.62 -11.67
C ASN A 260 5.97 4.26 -10.93
N LYS A 261 5.29 3.22 -11.36
CA LYS A 261 4.03 2.79 -10.75
C LYS A 261 4.24 2.23 -9.35
N VAL A 262 5.20 1.32 -9.15
CA VAL A 262 5.51 0.76 -7.83
C VAL A 262 6.02 1.83 -6.85
N ASN A 263 6.83 2.78 -7.31
CA ASN A 263 7.29 3.89 -6.47
C ASN A 263 6.13 4.82 -6.04
N ASN A 264 5.17 5.08 -6.92
CA ASN A 264 3.98 5.85 -6.56
C ASN A 264 3.13 5.13 -5.51
N VAL A 265 3.00 3.80 -5.61
CA VAL A 265 2.31 2.97 -4.60
C VAL A 265 3.03 3.05 -3.26
N ILE A 266 4.35 2.86 -3.23
CA ILE A 266 5.15 2.95 -1.99
C ILE A 266 4.97 4.33 -1.35
N LYS A 267 5.10 5.39 -2.14
CA LYS A 267 4.90 6.76 -1.65
C LYS A 267 3.51 6.96 -1.06
N HIS A 268 2.47 6.49 -1.73
CA HIS A 268 1.10 6.57 -1.21
C HIS A 268 0.94 5.87 0.14
N ILE A 269 1.51 4.67 0.29
CA ILE A 269 1.50 3.93 1.57
C ILE A 269 2.23 4.72 2.67
N GLU A 270 3.36 5.33 2.35
CA GLU A 270 4.15 6.14 3.29
C GLU A 270 3.38 7.40 3.70
N ASP A 271 2.79 8.11 2.75
CA ASP A 271 1.97 9.31 3.01
C ASP A 271 0.76 8.98 3.91
N GLU A 272 0.05 7.86 3.66
CA GLU A 272 -1.05 7.39 4.51
C GLU A 272 -0.57 6.99 5.92
N ARG A 273 0.60 6.38 6.07
CA ARG A 273 1.20 6.06 7.38
C ARG A 273 1.57 7.33 8.14
N ILE A 274 2.19 8.30 7.48
CA ILE A 274 2.55 9.59 8.08
C ILE A 274 1.26 10.30 8.54
N LYS A 275 0.24 10.35 7.68
CA LYS A 275 -1.06 10.96 8.01
C LYS A 275 -1.70 10.28 9.23
N ALA A 276 -1.76 8.94 9.26
CA ALA A 276 -2.31 8.20 10.39
C ALA A 276 -1.49 8.40 11.69
N TYR A 277 -0.16 8.55 11.59
CA TYR A 277 0.69 8.88 12.72
C TYR A 277 0.43 10.32 13.22
N THR A 278 0.37 11.28 12.30
CA THR A 278 0.07 12.70 12.59
C THR A 278 -1.29 12.86 13.25
N GLU A 279 -2.33 12.23 12.72
CA GLU A 279 -3.67 12.21 13.32
C GLU A 279 -3.70 11.65 14.75
N LYS A 280 -2.79 10.73 15.09
CA LYS A 280 -2.68 10.14 16.44
C LYS A 280 -1.83 10.95 17.41
N THR A 281 -0.95 11.81 16.93
CA THR A 281 0.08 12.46 17.78
C THR A 281 -0.02 13.97 17.81
N GLU A 282 -0.64 14.59 16.81
CA GLU A 282 -0.79 16.04 16.71
C GLU A 282 -2.17 16.52 17.15
N PRO A 283 -2.25 17.74 17.69
CA PRO A 283 -3.52 18.35 18.05
C PRO A 283 -4.52 18.38 16.90
N HIS A 284 -5.73 17.87 17.13
CA HIS A 284 -6.83 17.86 16.16
C HIS A 284 -8.19 17.91 16.85
N PHE A 285 -9.24 18.19 16.09
CA PHE A 285 -10.61 18.18 16.62
C PHE A 285 -11.05 16.74 16.92
N PRO A 286 -11.64 16.46 18.11
CA PRO A 286 -11.84 15.08 18.56
C PRO A 286 -12.92 14.29 17.83
N TYR A 287 -13.74 14.95 17.01
CA TYR A 287 -14.83 14.31 16.26
C TYR A 287 -14.59 14.45 14.76
N SER A 288 -14.77 13.39 14.01
CA SER A 288 -14.58 13.37 12.54
C SER A 288 -15.53 14.31 11.79
N SER A 289 -16.69 14.65 12.38
CA SER A 289 -17.62 15.64 11.84
C SER A 289 -17.12 17.09 11.93
N GLY A 290 -16.01 17.32 12.64
CA GLY A 290 -15.50 18.65 12.90
C GLY A 290 -16.36 19.48 13.87
N PRO A 291 -16.02 20.76 14.07
CA PRO A 291 -16.81 21.68 14.88
C PRO A 291 -18.15 21.97 14.21
N ARG A 292 -19.18 22.17 15.02
CA ARG A 292 -20.52 22.57 14.54
C ARG A 292 -20.51 24.03 14.04
N ASP A 293 -21.43 24.39 13.16
CA ASP A 293 -21.50 25.73 12.54
C ASP A 293 -21.44 26.88 13.54
N TYR A 294 -22.17 26.76 14.65
CA TYR A 294 -22.16 27.83 15.70
C TYR A 294 -20.81 27.90 16.45
N GLN A 295 -20.05 26.79 16.52
CA GLN A 295 -18.69 26.78 17.10
C GLN A 295 -17.67 27.43 16.15
N VAL A 296 -17.85 27.21 14.85
CA VAL A 296 -17.08 27.90 13.80
C VAL A 296 -17.40 29.41 13.84
N GLN A 297 -18.68 29.78 13.91
CA GLN A 297 -19.10 31.16 14.00
C GLN A 297 -18.57 31.86 15.28
N ALA A 298 -18.58 31.17 16.41
CA ALA A 298 -18.02 31.67 17.66
C ALA A 298 -16.51 31.94 17.54
N PHE A 299 -15.75 31.03 16.91
CA PHE A 299 -14.34 31.27 16.64
C PHE A 299 -14.10 32.44 15.73
N GLU A 300 -14.83 32.62 14.62
CA GLU A 300 -14.66 33.76 13.70
C GLU A 300 -15.03 35.09 14.39
N ASN A 301 -16.07 35.13 15.21
CA ASN A 301 -16.42 36.30 15.99
C ASN A 301 -15.31 36.68 16.98
N TRP A 302 -14.77 35.70 17.71
CA TRP A 302 -13.65 35.91 18.63
C TRP A 302 -12.40 36.40 17.90
N LYS A 303 -12.05 35.81 16.77
CA LYS A 303 -10.93 36.20 15.93
C LYS A 303 -11.07 37.63 15.43
N ASN A 304 -12.25 38.01 14.94
CA ASN A 304 -12.55 39.35 14.43
C ASN A 304 -12.58 40.40 15.56
N ASN A 305 -12.91 39.99 16.79
CA ASN A 305 -12.89 40.85 17.97
C ASN A 305 -11.49 40.89 18.67
N LYS A 306 -10.43 40.89 17.88
CA LYS A 306 -9.02 40.95 18.37
C LYS A 306 -8.67 39.83 19.37
N GLN A 307 -9.27 38.66 19.19
CA GLN A 307 -9.08 37.47 20.05
C GLN A 307 -9.51 37.71 21.51
N LYS A 308 -10.57 38.45 21.71
CA LYS A 308 -11.20 38.70 23.01
C LYS A 308 -12.71 38.49 22.91
N GLY A 309 -13.30 37.89 23.92
CA GLY A 309 -14.76 37.71 23.92
C GLY A 309 -15.25 36.79 25.02
N LEU A 310 -16.56 36.77 25.19
CA LEU A 310 -17.31 35.89 26.06
C LEU A 310 -18.13 34.94 25.19
N PHE A 311 -17.98 33.63 25.40
CA PHE A 311 -18.84 32.63 24.79
C PHE A 311 -20.08 32.38 25.64
N ALA A 312 -21.09 33.22 25.43
CA ALA A 312 -22.41 33.09 26.08
C ALA A 312 -23.19 31.92 25.45
N MET A 313 -22.92 30.70 25.89
CA MET A 313 -23.49 29.48 25.36
C MET A 313 -24.21 28.69 26.47
N ALA A 314 -25.34 28.04 26.14
CA ALA A 314 -26.08 27.23 27.08
C ALA A 314 -25.25 26.01 27.59
N THR A 315 -25.59 25.52 28.77
CA THR A 315 -24.97 24.29 29.30
C THR A 315 -25.19 23.11 28.34
N GLY A 316 -24.15 22.28 28.11
CA GLY A 316 -24.22 21.12 27.20
C GLY A 316 -24.06 21.49 25.71
N THR A 317 -23.92 22.71 25.31
CA THR A 317 -23.70 23.09 23.91
C THR A 317 -22.24 23.06 23.47
N GLY A 318 -21.33 22.65 24.34
CA GLY A 318 -19.91 22.46 23.99
C GLY A 318 -19.06 23.74 24.13
N LYS A 319 -19.27 24.57 25.17
CA LYS A 319 -18.41 25.71 25.51
C LYS A 319 -16.93 25.34 25.53
N THR A 320 -16.58 24.25 26.24
CA THR A 320 -15.23 23.73 26.35
C THR A 320 -14.63 23.37 24.99
N LEU A 321 -15.40 22.67 24.13
CA LEU A 321 -14.99 22.32 22.77
C LEU A 321 -14.76 23.57 21.91
N THR A 322 -15.61 24.59 22.05
CA THR A 322 -15.47 25.89 21.34
C THR A 322 -14.17 26.59 21.76
N SER A 323 -13.89 26.64 23.05
CA SER A 323 -12.69 27.29 23.59
C SER A 323 -11.42 26.52 23.17
N LEU A 324 -11.42 25.20 23.21
CA LEU A 324 -10.30 24.38 22.77
C LEU A 324 -10.14 24.41 21.25
N ASN A 325 -11.23 24.58 20.48
CA ASN A 325 -11.13 24.81 19.03
C ASN A 325 -10.39 26.14 18.73
N CYS A 326 -10.56 27.17 19.52
CA CYS A 326 -9.76 28.41 19.36
C CYS A 326 -8.27 28.13 19.54
N LEU A 327 -7.89 27.31 20.54
CA LEU A 327 -6.50 26.91 20.75
C LEU A 327 -5.98 26.06 19.60
N LEU A 328 -6.81 25.16 19.06
CA LEU A 328 -6.50 24.33 17.89
C LEU A 328 -6.24 25.18 16.64
N GLN A 329 -7.06 26.20 16.41
CA GLN A 329 -6.86 27.09 15.26
C GLN A 329 -5.58 27.94 15.41
N ILE A 330 -5.17 28.28 16.65
CA ILE A 330 -3.86 28.88 16.90
C ILE A 330 -2.76 27.91 16.55
N TYR A 331 -2.86 26.65 16.99
CA TYR A 331 -1.90 25.58 16.65
C TYR A 331 -1.78 25.40 15.15
N ASN A 332 -2.88 25.24 14.42
CA ASN A 332 -2.90 25.06 12.96
C ASN A 332 -2.18 26.18 12.21
N LYS A 333 -2.18 27.40 12.78
CA LYS A 333 -1.50 28.57 12.19
C LYS A 333 -0.03 28.69 12.56
N SER A 334 0.36 28.28 13.78
CA SER A 334 1.67 28.57 14.33
C SER A 334 2.56 27.35 14.55
N GLY A 335 2.00 26.14 14.49
CA GLY A 335 2.73 24.88 14.80
C GLY A 335 2.91 24.60 16.29
N TYR A 336 2.44 25.50 17.18
CA TYR A 336 2.51 25.33 18.63
C TYR A 336 1.30 25.94 19.34
N TYR A 337 1.06 25.52 20.58
CA TYR A 337 -0.05 26.01 21.40
C TYR A 337 0.39 26.37 22.80
N LYS A 338 -0.12 27.49 23.32
CA LYS A 338 0.14 27.99 24.67
C LYS A 338 -1.17 28.47 25.29
N ALA A 339 -1.58 27.86 26.40
CA ALA A 339 -2.81 28.25 27.07
C ALA A 339 -2.70 28.20 28.59
N ILE A 340 -3.40 29.11 29.25
CA ILE A 340 -3.74 29.05 30.67
C ILE A 340 -5.26 28.94 30.77
N ILE A 341 -5.75 27.94 31.45
CA ILE A 341 -7.17 27.67 31.69
C ILE A 341 -7.44 27.83 33.17
N LEU A 342 -8.33 28.78 33.52
CA LEU A 342 -8.74 29.02 34.88
C LEU A 342 -10.14 28.47 35.14
N VAL A 343 -10.31 27.71 36.19
CA VAL A 343 -11.53 26.99 36.53
C VAL A 343 -11.90 27.17 38.03
N PRO A 344 -13.19 27.10 38.39
CA PRO A 344 -13.63 27.25 39.78
C PRO A 344 -13.13 26.15 40.74
N THR A 345 -13.13 24.88 40.30
CA THR A 345 -12.95 23.72 41.17
C THR A 345 -11.86 22.76 40.69
N ILE A 346 -11.34 21.95 41.59
CA ILE A 346 -10.36 20.88 41.27
C ILE A 346 -10.99 19.83 40.33
N THR A 347 -12.27 19.52 40.49
CA THR A 347 -12.99 18.57 39.61
C THR A 347 -12.97 19.08 38.15
N LEU A 348 -13.17 20.37 37.95
CA LEU A 348 -13.07 20.99 36.63
C LEU A 348 -11.65 20.98 36.05
N VAL A 349 -10.60 21.06 36.90
CA VAL A 349 -9.21 20.86 36.43
C VAL A 349 -9.07 19.49 35.76
N GLU A 350 -9.62 18.45 36.34
CA GLU A 350 -9.56 17.08 35.80
C GLU A 350 -10.41 16.93 34.54
N GLN A 351 -11.60 17.51 34.52
CA GLN A 351 -12.47 17.49 33.34
C GLN A 351 -11.82 18.22 32.14
N TRP A 352 -11.23 19.38 32.37
CA TRP A 352 -10.52 20.13 31.33
C TRP A 352 -9.27 19.38 30.83
N GLU A 353 -8.56 18.67 31.71
CA GLU A 353 -7.47 17.79 31.29
C GLU A 353 -7.97 16.72 30.30
N VAL A 354 -9.08 16.06 30.63
CA VAL A 354 -9.66 15.03 29.74
C VAL A 354 -10.04 15.63 28.38
N GLU A 355 -10.69 16.79 28.38
CA GLU A 355 -11.05 17.45 27.13
C GLU A 355 -9.82 17.90 26.31
N CYS A 356 -8.80 18.46 26.95
CA CYS A 356 -7.54 18.80 26.29
C CYS A 356 -6.89 17.58 25.65
N ARG A 357 -6.88 16.42 26.34
CA ARG A 357 -6.31 15.18 25.81
C ARG A 357 -7.10 14.64 24.62
N LYS A 358 -8.41 14.84 24.56
CA LYS A 358 -9.21 14.48 23.38
C LYS A 358 -8.79 15.28 22.13
N PHE A 359 -8.33 16.53 22.32
CA PHE A 359 -7.75 17.36 21.26
C PHE A 359 -6.28 17.09 20.99
N TYR A 360 -5.65 16.11 21.68
CA TYR A 360 -4.22 15.82 21.64
C TYR A 360 -3.31 16.96 22.12
N PHE A 361 -3.83 17.84 22.97
CA PHE A 361 -2.99 18.75 23.75
C PHE A 361 -2.38 17.97 24.91
N ASN A 362 -1.15 17.44 24.75
CA ASN A 362 -0.58 16.47 25.67
C ASN A 362 0.35 17.07 26.76
N ASN A 363 0.89 18.29 26.56
CA ASN A 363 1.75 18.96 27.53
C ASN A 363 0.89 19.76 28.53
N ILE A 364 0.30 19.08 29.49
CA ILE A 364 -0.65 19.68 30.45
C ILE A 364 -0.02 19.75 31.84
N VAL A 365 -0.04 20.94 32.44
CA VAL A 365 0.39 21.19 33.83
C VAL A 365 -0.84 21.58 34.67
N LYS A 366 -1.04 20.91 35.78
CA LYS A 366 -2.16 21.17 36.72
C LYS A 366 -1.68 21.89 37.94
N VAL A 367 -2.27 23.09 38.21
CA VAL A 367 -1.84 23.96 39.30
C VAL A 367 -2.97 24.13 40.31
N CYS A 368 -3.04 23.23 41.29
CA CYS A 368 -3.96 23.28 42.40
C CYS A 368 -3.41 22.51 43.62
N SER A 369 -4.08 22.56 44.77
CA SER A 369 -3.61 21.93 46.01
C SER A 369 -3.40 20.41 45.90
N LYS A 370 -4.11 19.74 44.97
CA LYS A 370 -3.97 18.29 44.72
C LYS A 370 -2.64 17.93 44.01
N TYR A 371 -1.99 18.86 43.31
CA TYR A 371 -0.81 18.62 42.53
C TYR A 371 0.37 19.50 43.00
N PRO A 372 1.09 19.14 44.05
CA PRO A 372 2.10 19.98 44.70
C PRO A 372 3.38 20.18 43.86
N SER A 373 3.63 19.28 42.87
CA SER A 373 4.84 19.32 42.01
C SER A 373 4.73 20.31 40.84
N TRP A 374 3.66 21.05 40.72
CA TRP A 374 3.41 21.97 39.60
C TRP A 374 4.56 22.96 39.34
N GLN A 375 5.30 23.36 40.36
CA GLN A 375 6.35 24.36 40.22
C GLN A 375 7.49 23.86 39.34
N SER A 376 7.96 22.62 39.55
CA SER A 376 9.01 22.03 38.70
C SER A 376 8.56 21.84 37.24
N GLU A 377 7.26 21.64 37.01
CA GLU A 377 6.72 21.58 35.67
C GLU A 377 6.68 22.95 34.98
N ILE A 378 6.31 24.01 35.71
CA ILE A 378 6.41 25.40 35.22
C ILE A 378 7.87 25.78 34.90
N ASP A 379 8.82 25.38 35.74
CA ASP A 379 10.23 25.63 35.48
C ASP A 379 10.73 24.98 34.20
N ARG A 380 10.25 23.75 33.89
CA ARG A 380 10.50 23.09 32.61
C ARG A 380 9.90 23.84 31.43
N ILE A 381 8.68 24.37 31.57
CA ILE A 381 8.06 25.21 30.52
C ILE A 381 8.91 26.44 30.26
N LYS A 382 9.35 27.16 31.33
CA LYS A 382 10.18 28.35 31.19
C LYS A 382 11.51 28.05 30.52
N LEU A 383 12.16 26.94 30.88
CA LEU A 383 13.35 26.49 30.20
C LEU A 383 13.15 26.25 28.73
N LYS A 384 12.06 25.54 28.37
CA LYS A 384 11.70 25.30 26.98
C LYS A 384 11.40 26.57 26.20
N GLU A 385 10.71 27.52 26.82
CA GLU A 385 10.43 28.85 26.25
C GLU A 385 11.72 29.68 26.02
N THR A 386 12.73 29.46 26.83
CA THR A 386 14.03 30.13 26.68
C THR A 386 14.83 29.53 25.52
N ILE A 387 14.81 28.20 25.38
CA ILE A 387 15.60 27.45 24.38
C ILE A 387 14.96 27.53 23.00
N ASP A 388 13.63 27.27 22.91
CA ASP A 388 12.90 27.18 21.65
C ASP A 388 11.46 27.67 21.81
N PRO A 389 11.25 29.00 21.82
CA PRO A 389 9.95 29.60 22.08
C PRO A 389 8.91 29.30 20.99
N ASP A 390 9.34 29.05 19.74
CA ASP A 390 8.46 28.81 18.60
C ASP A 390 8.03 27.32 18.48
N ASN A 391 8.58 26.42 19.33
CA ASN A 391 8.14 25.02 19.46
C ASN A 391 7.69 24.66 20.89
N ALA A 392 7.62 25.64 21.81
CA ALA A 392 7.13 25.42 23.15
C ALA A 392 5.60 25.32 23.15
N SER A 393 5.05 24.12 23.35
CA SER A 393 3.62 23.87 23.45
C SER A 393 3.23 23.40 24.84
N TYR A 394 2.20 24.02 25.45
CA TYR A 394 1.70 23.66 26.78
C TYR A 394 0.29 24.16 27.06
N VAL A 395 -0.39 23.51 27.99
CA VAL A 395 -1.63 23.94 28.61
C VAL A 395 -1.44 23.92 30.13
N ILE A 396 -1.68 25.06 30.80
CA ILE A 396 -1.67 25.14 32.25
C ILE A 396 -3.12 25.25 32.71
N ILE A 397 -3.57 24.35 33.56
CA ILE A 397 -4.94 24.37 34.11
C ILE A 397 -4.85 24.68 35.62
N SER A 398 -5.43 25.77 36.06
CA SER A 398 -5.36 26.20 37.45
C SER A 398 -6.78 26.51 37.99
N THR A 399 -6.98 26.27 39.30
CA THR A 399 -8.15 26.82 39.95
C THR A 399 -7.97 28.32 40.21
N TYR A 400 -9.07 29.12 40.18
CA TYR A 400 -9.03 30.53 40.56
C TYR A 400 -8.39 30.74 41.93
N ALA A 401 -8.75 29.91 42.92
CA ALA A 401 -8.17 29.95 44.25
C ALA A 401 -6.66 29.73 44.31
N SER A 402 -6.11 28.97 43.39
CA SER A 402 -4.65 28.78 43.28
C SER A 402 -4.00 29.92 42.50
N PHE A 403 -4.64 30.39 41.43
CA PHE A 403 -4.13 31.46 40.57
C PHE A 403 -3.92 32.76 41.33
N VAL A 404 -4.81 33.17 42.24
CA VAL A 404 -4.69 34.41 43.04
C VAL A 404 -3.63 34.36 44.15
N ARG A 405 -3.02 33.19 44.39
CA ARG A 405 -1.92 33.13 45.39
C ARG A 405 -0.67 33.77 44.82
N ASP A 406 -0.04 34.67 45.61
CA ASP A 406 1.16 35.41 45.21
C ASP A 406 2.21 34.56 44.51
N LYS A 407 2.49 33.39 45.06
CA LYS A 407 3.49 32.48 44.50
C LYS A 407 3.12 32.01 43.10
N VAL A 408 1.89 31.59 42.87
CA VAL A 408 1.41 31.08 41.56
C VAL A 408 1.30 32.24 40.56
N PHE A 409 0.75 33.37 41.00
CA PHE A 409 0.58 34.56 40.16
C PHE A 409 1.95 35.09 39.67
N LYS A 410 2.95 35.17 40.50
CA LYS A 410 4.32 35.57 40.14
C LYS A 410 4.93 34.60 39.11
N GLU A 411 4.77 33.31 39.29
CA GLU A 411 5.26 32.32 38.32
C GLU A 411 4.59 32.47 36.94
N PHE A 412 3.27 32.67 36.89
CA PHE A 412 2.53 32.87 35.64
C PHE A 412 2.84 34.20 34.97
N ALA A 413 3.10 35.24 35.76
CA ALA A 413 3.47 36.59 35.27
C ALA A 413 4.80 36.59 34.48
N THR A 414 5.69 35.64 34.76
CA THR A 414 6.96 35.47 34.03
C THR A 414 6.87 34.70 32.73
N LEU A 415 5.72 34.06 32.45
CA LEU A 415 5.48 33.36 31.17
C LEU A 415 5.36 34.35 30.00
N PRO A 416 5.83 34.02 28.80
CA PRO A 416 5.70 34.87 27.63
C PRO A 416 4.22 35.15 27.31
N LYS A 417 3.87 36.41 27.17
CA LYS A 417 2.48 36.84 26.87
C LYS A 417 2.14 36.74 25.38
N LYS A 418 3.16 36.62 24.53
CA LYS A 418 2.97 36.52 23.08
C LYS A 418 2.40 35.14 22.71
N ARG A 419 1.26 35.14 22.04
CA ARG A 419 0.53 33.93 21.60
C ARG A 419 0.06 33.01 22.74
N LEU A 420 -0.10 33.54 23.93
CA LEU A 420 -0.64 32.84 25.08
C LEU A 420 -2.15 33.09 25.15
N LEU A 421 -2.97 32.04 25.06
CA LEU A 421 -4.42 32.09 25.22
C LEU A 421 -4.80 31.95 26.70
N LEU A 422 -5.60 32.84 27.20
CA LEU A 422 -6.22 32.76 28.53
C LEU A 422 -7.69 32.36 28.37
N ILE A 423 -8.09 31.25 28.97
CA ILE A 423 -9.46 30.78 29.03
C ILE A 423 -9.90 30.84 30.50
N ALA A 424 -11.02 31.53 30.77
CA ALA A 424 -11.64 31.56 32.07
C ALA A 424 -13.02 30.88 31.97
N ASP A 425 -13.22 29.79 32.69
CA ASP A 425 -14.44 28.99 32.66
C ASP A 425 -15.34 29.30 33.87
N ASP A 426 -16.64 29.45 33.62
CA ASP A 426 -17.67 29.72 34.63
C ASP A 426 -17.28 30.81 35.66
N PHE A 427 -16.97 32.01 35.13
CA PHE A 427 -16.78 33.19 35.97
C PHE A 427 -18.17 33.70 36.38
N GLU A 428 -18.78 33.09 37.39
CA GLU A 428 -19.91 33.72 38.08
C GLU A 428 -19.36 34.75 39.09
N ASN A 429 -19.92 35.95 39.06
CA ASN A 429 -19.59 37.10 39.92
C ASN A 429 -19.75 36.78 41.41
#